data_66326bb51552c495453d36f2b138b185
#
_entry.id   66326bb51552c495453d36f2b138b185
#
_cell.length_a   1.000
_cell.length_b   1.000
_cell.length_c   1.000
_cell.angle_alpha   90.00
_cell.angle_beta   90.00
_cell.angle_gamma   90.00
#
_symmetry.space_group_name_H-M   'P 1'
#
loop_
_entity.id
_entity.type
_entity.pdbx_description
1 polymer ?
#
loop_
_entity_poly.entity_id
_entity_poly.type
_entity_poly.pdbx_seq_one_letter_code
_entity_poly.pdbx_strand_id
1 'polypeptide(L)'
;MRGRFIYFTADEIAAMEKFFDDFDIYFSAEKHEEKYEYLLHNGMWLILRKFDVCNGSSGKGIYFSYSEVDFMSRFFISLDYFFPEADDKPLKEKFIALAGSAFNKFLLCLDKYYGSEHLFPLG
;
A
#
# COMPACT_ATOMS: atom_id res chain seq x y z
N MET A 1 13.09 14.94 -2.90
CA MET A 1 12.85 14.97 -1.46
C MET A 1 13.50 13.78 -0.78
N ARG A 2 13.87 13.97 0.47
CA ARG A 2 14.55 12.94 1.25
C ARG A 2 13.57 11.85 1.67
N GLY A 3 13.99 10.57 1.60
CA GLY A 3 13.20 9.46 2.11
C GLY A 3 13.17 9.38 3.63
N ARG A 4 12.35 8.50 4.14
CA ARG A 4 12.14 8.34 5.59
C ARG A 4 12.04 6.87 5.97
N PHE A 5 12.40 6.56 7.20
CA PHE A 5 12.13 5.26 7.81
C PHE A 5 10.74 5.28 8.44
N ILE A 6 9.97 4.22 8.20
CA ILE A 6 8.68 4.02 8.86
C ILE A 6 8.78 2.71 9.65
N TYR A 7 8.38 2.74 10.91
CA TYR A 7 8.47 1.59 11.81
C TYR A 7 7.14 0.88 11.88
N PHE A 8 7.16 -0.42 11.57
CA PHE A 8 5.96 -1.26 11.56
C PHE A 8 6.07 -2.32 12.66
N THR A 9 4.94 -2.66 13.26
CA THR A 9 4.86 -3.82 14.16
C THR A 9 4.95 -5.11 13.36
N ALA A 10 5.25 -6.23 14.03
CA ALA A 10 5.26 -7.53 13.39
C ALA A 10 3.89 -7.85 12.77
N ASP A 11 2.81 -7.48 13.45
CA ASP A 11 1.44 -7.70 12.95
C ASP A 11 1.17 -6.88 11.69
N GLU A 12 1.65 -5.64 11.63
CA GLU A 12 1.51 -4.80 10.45
C GLU A 12 2.29 -5.34 9.26
N ILE A 13 3.50 -5.84 9.49
CA ILE A 13 4.32 -6.46 8.44
C ILE A 13 3.62 -7.71 7.90
N ALA A 14 3.13 -8.58 8.80
CA ALA A 14 2.39 -9.78 8.40
C ALA A 14 1.12 -9.43 7.64
N ALA A 15 0.41 -8.38 8.08
CA ALA A 15 -0.81 -7.91 7.41
C ALA A 15 -0.51 -7.41 6.00
N MET A 16 0.60 -6.68 5.81
CA MET A 16 0.99 -6.21 4.49
C MET A 16 1.39 -7.35 3.57
N GLU A 17 2.09 -8.35 4.07
CA GLU A 17 2.43 -9.53 3.27
C GLU A 17 1.16 -10.26 2.79
N LYS A 18 0.22 -10.45 3.68
CA LYS A 18 -1.05 -11.10 3.32
C LYS A 18 -1.88 -10.24 2.37
N PHE A 19 -1.92 -8.94 2.60
CA PHE A 19 -2.59 -8.02 1.68
C PHE A 19 -2.03 -8.17 0.26
N PHE A 20 -0.72 -8.27 0.14
CA PHE A 20 -0.09 -8.36 -1.15
C PHE A 20 -0.35 -9.69 -1.85
N ASP A 21 -0.39 -10.79 -1.11
CA ASP A 21 -0.76 -12.08 -1.69
C ASP A 21 -2.18 -12.03 -2.25
N ASP A 22 -3.13 -11.52 -1.47
CA ASP A 22 -4.52 -11.39 -1.91
C ASP A 22 -4.68 -10.39 -3.05
N PHE A 23 -3.94 -9.30 -3.00
CA PHE A 23 -3.89 -8.27 -4.03
C PHE A 23 -3.40 -8.82 -5.36
N ASP A 24 -2.32 -9.60 -5.34
CA ASP A 24 -1.75 -10.17 -6.55
C ASP A 24 -2.76 -11.09 -7.24
N ILE A 25 -3.43 -11.96 -6.45
CA ILE A 25 -4.45 -12.86 -6.98
C ILE A 25 -5.60 -12.06 -7.62
N TYR A 26 -6.08 -11.03 -6.93
CA TYR A 26 -7.22 -10.23 -7.41
C TYR A 26 -6.88 -9.46 -8.68
N PHE A 27 -5.75 -8.74 -8.67
CA PHE A 27 -5.41 -7.84 -9.77
C PHE A 27 -4.75 -8.54 -10.96
N SER A 28 -4.26 -9.77 -10.80
CA SER A 28 -3.75 -10.54 -11.93
C SER A 28 -4.86 -11.13 -12.79
N ALA A 29 -6.13 -11.07 -12.33
CA ALA A 29 -7.26 -11.50 -13.13
C ALA A 29 -7.40 -10.63 -14.38
N GLU A 30 -7.79 -11.25 -15.50
CA GLU A 30 -7.85 -10.60 -16.82
C GLU A 30 -8.60 -9.26 -16.82
N LYS A 31 -9.72 -9.17 -16.09
CA LYS A 31 -10.52 -7.95 -16.02
C LYS A 31 -9.83 -6.76 -15.32
N HIS A 32 -8.72 -7.02 -14.64
CA HIS A 32 -7.98 -6.00 -13.88
C HIS A 32 -6.57 -5.77 -14.42
N GLU A 33 -6.23 -6.39 -15.55
CA GLU A 33 -4.87 -6.37 -16.10
C GLU A 33 -4.28 -4.97 -16.21
N GLU A 34 -5.06 -4.02 -16.72
CA GLU A 34 -4.61 -2.66 -16.93
C GLU A 34 -4.25 -1.95 -15.61
N LYS A 35 -5.08 -2.12 -14.59
CA LYS A 35 -4.81 -1.56 -13.26
C LYS A 35 -3.62 -2.24 -12.59
N TYR A 36 -3.52 -3.54 -12.76
CA TYR A 36 -2.40 -4.32 -12.22
C TYR A 36 -1.08 -3.83 -12.80
N GLU A 37 -0.99 -3.69 -14.11
CA GLU A 37 0.22 -3.19 -14.77
C GLU A 37 0.56 -1.77 -14.31
N TYR A 38 -0.44 -0.90 -14.20
CA TYR A 38 -0.23 0.46 -13.71
C TYR A 38 0.42 0.46 -12.33
N LEU A 39 -0.09 -0.35 -11.40
CA LEU A 39 0.43 -0.43 -10.04
C LEU A 39 1.86 -0.98 -10.02
N LEU A 40 2.14 -1.99 -10.82
CA LEU A 40 3.49 -2.56 -10.91
C LEU A 40 4.48 -1.53 -11.46
N HIS A 41 4.13 -0.81 -12.51
CA HIS A 41 5.00 0.19 -13.11
C HIS A 41 5.27 1.37 -12.18
N ASN A 42 4.37 1.64 -11.24
CA ASN A 42 4.54 2.73 -10.29
C ASN A 42 5.23 2.30 -8.99
N GLY A 43 5.81 1.10 -8.97
CA GLY A 43 6.69 0.69 -7.89
C GLY A 43 6.08 -0.20 -6.82
N MET A 44 4.84 -0.64 -6.99
CA MET A 44 4.19 -1.52 -6.01
C MET A 44 5.03 -2.76 -5.72
N TRP A 45 5.63 -3.34 -6.75
CA TRP A 45 6.46 -4.53 -6.62
C TRP A 45 7.66 -4.31 -5.69
N LEU A 46 8.35 -3.17 -5.83
CA LEU A 46 9.51 -2.86 -4.99
C LEU A 46 9.11 -2.63 -3.54
N ILE A 47 7.96 -1.99 -3.33
CA ILE A 47 7.43 -1.76 -1.98
C ILE A 47 7.07 -3.09 -1.33
N LEU A 48 6.45 -3.98 -2.07
CA LEU A 48 6.14 -5.34 -1.63
C LEU A 48 7.36 -6.07 -1.11
N ARG A 49 8.44 -6.03 -1.87
CA ARG A 49 9.67 -6.73 -1.52
C ARG A 49 10.29 -6.21 -0.25
N LYS A 50 10.11 -4.94 0.06
CA LYS A 50 10.61 -4.38 1.32
C LYS A 50 9.96 -5.02 2.53
N PHE A 51 8.65 -5.29 2.45
CA PHE A 51 7.96 -6.00 3.52
C PHE A 51 8.35 -7.46 3.58
N ASP A 52 8.51 -8.10 2.43
CA ASP A 52 8.88 -9.51 2.34
C ASP A 52 10.25 -9.78 2.98
N VAL A 53 11.21 -8.89 2.74
CA VAL A 53 12.54 -8.97 3.34
C VAL A 53 12.50 -8.89 4.88
N CYS A 54 11.46 -8.26 5.43
CA CYS A 54 11.28 -8.11 6.87
C CYS A 54 10.51 -9.26 7.51
N ASN A 55 10.16 -10.30 6.75
CA ASN A 55 9.38 -11.43 7.23
C ASN A 55 9.96 -12.00 8.52
N GLY A 56 9.11 -12.17 9.53
CA GLY A 56 9.48 -12.70 10.83
C GLY A 56 10.16 -11.70 11.75
N SER A 57 10.41 -10.48 11.31
CA SER A 57 11.00 -9.43 12.14
C SER A 57 9.91 -8.56 12.78
N SER A 58 10.14 -8.09 14.00
CA SER A 58 9.22 -7.18 14.67
C SER A 58 9.87 -5.82 14.91
N GLY A 59 9.06 -4.76 14.97
CA GLY A 59 9.51 -3.41 15.24
C GLY A 59 10.51 -2.88 14.20
N LYS A 60 10.36 -3.29 12.96
CA LYS A 60 11.33 -3.00 11.91
C LYS A 60 11.09 -1.65 11.28
N GLY A 61 12.16 -0.85 11.20
CA GLY A 61 12.15 0.36 10.39
C GLY A 61 12.48 0.02 8.94
N ILE A 62 11.62 0.44 8.04
CA ILE A 62 11.79 0.22 6.60
C ILE A 62 11.94 1.58 5.94
N TYR A 63 12.98 1.73 5.12
CA TYR A 63 13.22 2.98 4.40
C TYR A 63 12.36 3.04 3.15
N PHE A 64 11.66 4.17 2.98
CA PHE A 64 10.89 4.45 1.77
C PHE A 64 11.29 5.82 1.22
N SER A 65 11.38 5.91 -0.09
CA SER A 65 11.56 7.19 -0.77
C SER A 65 10.28 8.03 -0.68
N TYR A 66 10.41 9.33 -0.94
CA TYR A 66 9.23 10.19 -1.05
C TYR A 66 8.21 9.62 -2.05
N SER A 67 8.69 9.19 -3.22
CA SER A 67 7.81 8.63 -4.26
C SER A 67 7.04 7.41 -3.78
N GLU A 68 7.70 6.56 -2.97
CA GLU A 68 7.05 5.37 -2.43
C GLU A 68 6.00 5.73 -1.38
N VAL A 69 6.32 6.67 -0.49
CA VAL A 69 5.36 7.14 0.51
C VAL A 69 4.16 7.79 -0.16
N ASP A 70 4.41 8.65 -1.13
CA ASP A 70 3.36 9.32 -1.89
C ASP A 70 2.48 8.30 -2.62
N PHE A 71 3.09 7.34 -3.31
CA PHE A 71 2.36 6.32 -4.05
C PHE A 71 1.46 5.48 -3.14
N MET A 72 1.99 4.99 -2.02
CA MET A 72 1.21 4.16 -1.09
C MET A 72 0.07 4.95 -0.44
N SER A 73 0.31 6.21 -0.10
CA SER A 73 -0.73 7.09 0.45
C SER A 73 -1.85 7.30 -0.56
N ARG A 74 -1.49 7.59 -1.80
CA ARG A 74 -2.45 7.81 -2.88
C ARG A 74 -3.20 6.52 -3.24
N PHE A 75 -2.52 5.39 -3.21
CA PHE A 75 -3.18 4.09 -3.42
C PHE A 75 -4.24 3.85 -2.36
N PHE A 76 -3.90 4.09 -1.09
CA PHE A 76 -4.83 3.84 0.01
C PHE A 76 -6.10 4.71 -0.10
N ILE A 77 -5.95 5.99 -0.46
CA ILE A 77 -7.13 6.86 -0.60
C ILE A 77 -7.90 6.61 -1.90
N SER A 78 -7.36 5.79 -2.80
CA SER A 78 -7.96 5.48 -4.10
C SER A 78 -8.57 4.09 -4.15
N LEU A 79 -8.81 3.45 -3.01
CA LEU A 79 -9.33 2.08 -3.00
C LEU A 79 -10.65 1.93 -3.74
N ASP A 80 -11.51 2.94 -3.73
CA ASP A 80 -12.77 2.89 -4.47
C ASP A 80 -12.56 2.82 -5.98
N TYR A 81 -11.49 3.42 -6.48
CA TYR A 81 -11.13 3.32 -7.90
C TYR A 81 -10.64 1.90 -8.25
N PHE A 82 -9.84 1.30 -7.36
CA PHE A 82 -9.30 -0.04 -7.62
C PHE A 82 -10.30 -1.15 -7.35
N PHE A 83 -11.32 -0.89 -6.50
CA PHE A 83 -12.40 -1.83 -6.20
C PHE A 83 -13.74 -1.15 -6.49
N PRO A 84 -14.06 -0.87 -7.77
CA PRO A 84 -15.21 -0.02 -8.12
C PRO A 84 -16.56 -0.73 -8.08
N GLU A 85 -16.59 -2.05 -8.16
CA GLU A 85 -17.83 -2.80 -8.24
C GLU A 85 -18.41 -3.07 -6.87
N ALA A 86 -19.74 -3.16 -6.79
CA ALA A 86 -20.42 -3.46 -5.54
C ALA A 86 -19.98 -4.81 -4.95
N ASP A 87 -19.68 -5.79 -5.81
CA ASP A 87 -19.21 -7.11 -5.40
C ASP A 87 -17.80 -7.07 -4.78
N ASP A 88 -17.03 -6.01 -5.06
CA ASP A 88 -15.68 -5.83 -4.53
C ASP A 88 -15.68 -5.22 -3.13
N LYS A 89 -16.81 -4.67 -2.68
CA LYS A 89 -16.89 -3.98 -1.39
C LYS A 89 -16.45 -4.84 -0.21
N PRO A 90 -16.89 -6.11 -0.09
CA PRO A 90 -16.41 -6.96 1.01
C PRO A 90 -14.91 -7.19 0.97
N LEU A 91 -14.34 -7.34 -0.22
CA LEU A 91 -12.89 -7.51 -0.40
C LEU A 91 -12.13 -6.25 0.00
N LYS A 92 -12.62 -5.09 -0.41
CA LYS A 92 -12.02 -3.80 -0.03
C LYS A 92 -12.05 -3.62 1.48
N GLU A 93 -13.18 -3.90 2.12
CA GLU A 93 -13.31 -3.80 3.57
C GLU A 93 -12.37 -4.76 4.29
N LYS A 94 -12.20 -5.97 3.76
CA LYS A 94 -11.25 -6.94 4.30
C LYS A 94 -9.81 -6.40 4.23
N PHE A 95 -9.44 -5.81 3.11
CA PHE A 95 -8.10 -5.23 2.96
C PHE A 95 -7.87 -4.07 3.92
N ILE A 96 -8.86 -3.20 4.11
CA ILE A 96 -8.76 -2.10 5.06
C ILE A 96 -8.62 -2.65 6.49
N ALA A 97 -9.43 -3.63 6.86
CA ALA A 97 -9.37 -4.24 8.18
C ALA A 97 -8.02 -4.92 8.44
N LEU A 98 -7.45 -5.56 7.41
CA LEU A 98 -6.20 -6.30 7.53
C LEU A 98 -4.99 -5.36 7.58
N ALA A 99 -4.89 -4.42 6.66
CA ALA A 99 -3.68 -3.65 6.44
C ALA A 99 -3.84 -2.13 6.68
N GLY A 100 -5.02 -1.69 7.13
CA GLY A 100 -5.30 -0.26 7.29
C GLY A 100 -4.34 0.46 8.23
N SER A 101 -3.90 -0.20 9.31
CA SER A 101 -2.95 0.38 10.25
C SER A 101 -1.60 0.67 9.57
N ALA A 102 -1.11 -0.24 8.74
CA ALA A 102 0.14 -0.05 8.01
C ALA A 102 -0.02 1.05 6.95
N PHE A 103 -1.11 1.05 6.20
CA PHE A 103 -1.38 2.10 5.21
C PHE A 103 -1.47 3.48 5.86
N ASN A 104 -2.11 3.56 7.03
CA ASN A 104 -2.23 4.83 7.75
C ASN A 104 -0.87 5.40 8.13
N LYS A 105 0.13 4.55 8.37
CA LYS A 105 1.48 5.03 8.65
C LYS A 105 2.11 5.74 7.46
N PHE A 106 1.81 5.31 6.25
CA PHE A 106 2.23 6.04 5.05
C PHE A 106 1.59 7.43 4.99
N LEU A 107 0.29 7.51 5.25
CA LEU A 107 -0.42 8.79 5.27
C LEU A 107 0.13 9.73 6.33
N LEU A 108 0.38 9.22 7.53
CA LEU A 108 0.93 10.02 8.63
C LEU A 108 2.35 10.51 8.31
N CYS A 109 3.15 9.66 7.68
CA CYS A 109 4.50 10.02 7.24
C CYS A 109 4.44 11.13 6.18
N LEU A 110 3.54 11.00 5.21
CA LEU A 110 3.36 12.01 4.18
C LEU A 110 2.99 13.36 4.80
N ASP A 111 2.00 13.37 5.68
CA ASP A 111 1.52 14.58 6.32
C ASP A 111 2.62 15.24 7.17
N LYS A 112 3.33 14.45 7.97
CA LYS A 112 4.32 14.96 8.91
C LYS A 112 5.55 15.56 8.23
N TYR A 113 6.06 14.92 7.18
CA TYR A 113 7.35 15.26 6.60
C TYR A 113 7.28 15.95 5.24
N TYR A 114 6.18 15.78 4.51
CA TYR A 114 6.08 16.28 3.13
C TYR A 114 4.88 17.19 2.89
N GLY A 115 3.90 17.16 3.80
CA GLY A 115 2.63 17.85 3.61
C GLY A 115 1.66 17.02 2.77
N SER A 116 0.38 17.12 3.07
CA SER A 116 -0.65 16.35 2.36
C SER A 116 -1.73 17.22 1.71
N GLU A 117 -1.55 18.55 1.71
CA GLU A 117 -2.53 19.48 1.15
C GLU A 117 -2.73 19.32 -0.36
N HIS A 118 -1.80 18.68 -1.03
CA HIS A 118 -1.88 18.40 -2.47
C HIS A 118 -1.99 16.91 -2.78
N LEU A 119 -2.47 16.11 -1.82
CA LEU A 119 -2.61 14.68 -2.01
C LEU A 119 -3.81 14.40 -2.92
N PHE A 120 -3.54 13.84 -4.10
CA PHE A 120 -4.56 13.49 -5.08
C PHE A 120 -4.68 11.97 -5.22
N PRO A 121 -5.90 11.43 -5.44
CA PRO A 121 -6.07 10.00 -5.72
C PRO A 121 -5.33 9.56 -6.98
N LEU A 122 -4.96 8.28 -7.03
CA LEU A 122 -4.48 7.63 -8.24
C LEU A 122 -5.63 7.37 -9.19
N GLY A 123 -5.36 7.44 -10.48
CA GLY A 123 -6.36 7.13 -11.50
C GLY A 123 -7.13 8.29 -12.10
#